data_dc1bb5c7f099a08d063e2b84a94c3f85
#
_entry.id   dc1bb5c7f099a08d063e2b84a94c3f85
#
_cell.length_a   1.000
_cell.length_b   1.000
_cell.length_c   1.000
_cell.angle_alpha   90.00
_cell.angle_beta   90.00
_cell.angle_gamma   90.00
#
_symmetry.space_group_name_H-M   'P 1'
#
loop_
_entity.id
_entity.type
_entity.pdbx_description
1 polymer ?
#
loop_
_entity_poly.entity_id
_entity_poly.type
_entity_poly.pdbx_seq_one_letter_code
_entity_poly.pdbx_strand_id
1 'polypeptide(L)'
;MSPPKKNIMDVFLRDENRIINVEVQTGHRKELPKRSRYYQSVADASTTSTGSKYRNLPDNILIFICTFDPFLLGLPRYTFEFTCLETRHQLRLEDGALRIFLNTSAKALLDLDQKLQAFYHYLQEGTAESTLTKEISSKIRTLKNNSLARRHYMTLSLKMADIRYDAFEEGFEQGREDGFQVGFQDGVAKGIEQGIEQGIEQGIEQGIEQGIEQGIEQGIEQGIEQGIKRGIEKGIEQGIERGAYQKALETAKSMLHNGISISLVVDCTKLPLETVEQLAKSL
;
A
#
# COMPACT_ATOMS: atom_id res chain seq x y z
N MET A 1 -13.49 16.47 -15.63
CA MET A 1 -12.02 16.27 -15.83
C MET A 1 -11.32 16.81 -14.60
N SER A 2 -10.63 15.94 -13.86
CA SER A 2 -9.81 16.38 -12.73
C SER A 2 -8.68 17.27 -13.26
N PRO A 3 -8.29 18.34 -12.55
CA PRO A 3 -7.19 19.20 -12.97
C PRO A 3 -5.90 18.37 -13.10
N PRO A 4 -5.03 18.70 -14.07
CA PRO A 4 -3.79 17.98 -14.24
C PRO A 4 -2.99 18.04 -12.92
N LYS A 5 -2.50 16.90 -12.46
CA LYS A 5 -1.62 16.82 -11.28
C LYS A 5 -0.46 17.79 -11.51
N LYS A 6 -0.29 18.76 -10.63
CA LYS A 6 0.82 19.72 -10.67
C LYS A 6 2.10 18.90 -10.48
N ASN A 7 2.83 18.64 -11.57
CA ASN A 7 4.09 17.93 -11.52
C ASN A 7 5.14 18.87 -10.93
N ILE A 8 5.48 18.65 -9.69
CA ILE A 8 6.64 19.26 -9.06
C ILE A 8 7.76 18.25 -9.25
N MET A 9 8.70 18.52 -10.14
CA MET A 9 9.95 17.80 -10.28
C MET A 9 10.88 18.27 -9.16
N ASP A 10 11.59 17.34 -8.50
CA ASP A 10 12.44 17.68 -7.36
C ASP A 10 13.63 18.53 -7.81
N VAL A 11 14.31 18.12 -8.88
CA VAL A 11 15.40 18.89 -9.51
C VAL A 11 15.32 18.71 -11.01
N PHE A 12 15.23 19.82 -11.75
CA PHE A 12 15.20 19.83 -13.20
C PHE A 12 16.36 20.69 -13.72
N LEU A 13 17.25 20.06 -14.47
CA LEU A 13 18.40 20.70 -15.10
C LEU A 13 18.27 20.57 -16.62
N ARG A 14 18.58 21.64 -17.34
CA ARG A 14 18.56 21.67 -18.79
C ARG A 14 19.77 22.41 -19.32
N ASP A 15 20.46 21.81 -20.29
CA ASP A 15 21.41 22.49 -21.19
C ASP A 15 20.93 22.38 -22.64
N GLU A 16 21.75 22.76 -23.60
CA GLU A 16 21.38 22.73 -25.03
C GLU A 16 21.09 21.33 -25.55
N ASN A 17 21.76 20.31 -25.02
CA ASN A 17 21.74 18.95 -25.53
C ASN A 17 21.07 17.94 -24.59
N ARG A 18 20.83 18.30 -23.33
CA ARG A 18 20.36 17.36 -22.32
C ARG A 18 19.35 17.97 -21.36
N ILE A 19 18.40 17.14 -20.97
CA ILE A 19 17.49 17.35 -19.85
C ILE A 19 17.83 16.31 -18.80
N ILE A 20 18.08 16.73 -17.57
CA ILE A 20 18.31 15.85 -16.44
C ILE A 20 17.25 16.17 -15.38
N ASN A 21 16.41 15.21 -15.11
CA ASN A 21 15.46 15.27 -14.01
C ASN A 21 15.89 14.32 -12.89
N VAL A 22 16.02 14.83 -11.66
CA VAL A 22 16.39 14.03 -10.49
C VAL A 22 15.22 14.04 -9.50
N GLU A 23 14.78 12.84 -9.11
CA GLU A 23 13.67 12.60 -8.22
C GLU A 23 14.13 11.78 -7.00
N VAL A 24 13.79 12.20 -5.80
CA VAL A 24 14.07 11.44 -4.57
C VAL A 24 12.86 10.62 -4.15
N GLN A 25 13.06 9.34 -3.88
CA GLN A 25 11.99 8.41 -3.47
C GLN A 25 12.35 7.74 -2.14
N THR A 26 11.55 8.03 -1.11
CA THR A 26 11.77 7.50 0.24
C THR A 26 10.83 6.35 0.60
N GLY A 27 9.83 6.06 -0.23
CA GLY A 27 8.85 4.99 -0.02
C GLY A 27 8.69 4.12 -1.25
N HIS A 28 8.59 2.80 -1.05
CA HIS A 28 8.39 1.83 -2.12
C HIS A 28 7.03 2.05 -2.82
N ARG A 29 7.06 2.25 -4.13
CA ARG A 29 5.86 2.45 -4.95
C ARG A 29 5.90 1.52 -6.17
N LYS A 30 4.92 0.64 -6.27
CA LYS A 30 4.79 -0.31 -7.40
C LYS A 30 4.65 0.37 -8.77
N GLU A 31 4.12 1.59 -8.79
CA GLU A 31 3.93 2.38 -10.02
C GLU A 31 5.18 3.15 -10.49
N LEU A 32 6.33 3.02 -9.82
CA LEU A 32 7.54 3.77 -10.14
C LEU A 32 7.98 3.64 -11.62
N PRO A 33 7.94 2.47 -12.27
CA PRO A 33 8.25 2.36 -13.70
C PRO A 33 7.28 3.14 -14.59
N LYS A 34 5.97 3.12 -14.30
CA LYS A 34 4.98 3.89 -15.06
C LYS A 34 5.11 5.39 -14.82
N ARG A 35 5.43 5.78 -13.59
CA ARG A 35 5.70 7.17 -13.22
C ARG A 35 6.94 7.71 -13.92
N SER A 36 7.99 6.90 -14.06
CA SER A 36 9.20 7.31 -14.79
C SER A 36 8.92 7.60 -16.26
N ARG A 37 8.11 6.76 -16.92
CA ARG A 37 7.65 7.00 -18.28
C ARG A 37 6.89 8.32 -18.42
N TYR A 38 5.98 8.59 -17.50
CA TYR A 38 5.17 9.81 -17.51
C TYR A 38 6.04 11.05 -17.32
N TYR A 39 6.98 11.05 -16.39
CA TYR A 39 7.87 12.18 -16.15
C TYR A 39 8.77 12.49 -17.37
N GLN A 40 9.27 11.44 -18.01
CA GLN A 40 10.06 11.60 -19.24
C GLN A 40 9.25 12.24 -20.36
N SER A 41 8.01 11.78 -20.57
CA SER A 41 7.09 12.38 -21.56
C SER A 41 6.74 13.85 -21.26
N VAL A 42 6.56 14.21 -20.00
CA VAL A 42 6.30 15.59 -19.59
C VAL A 42 7.51 16.47 -19.82
N ALA A 43 8.72 15.99 -19.53
CA ALA A 43 9.96 16.72 -19.79
C ALA A 43 10.14 17.00 -21.29
N ASP A 44 9.92 16.00 -22.15
CA ASP A 44 9.97 16.15 -23.61
C ASP A 44 8.93 17.17 -24.10
N ALA A 45 7.69 17.04 -23.66
CA ALA A 45 6.62 17.94 -24.04
C ALA A 45 6.88 19.39 -23.59
N SER A 46 7.50 19.59 -22.43
CA SER A 46 7.83 20.93 -21.90
C SER A 46 8.96 21.64 -22.62
N THR A 47 9.78 20.87 -23.34
CA THR A 47 10.99 21.39 -24.02
C THR A 47 10.85 21.50 -25.53
N THR A 48 9.78 20.92 -26.08
CA THR A 48 9.52 20.91 -27.51
C THR A 48 8.48 21.99 -27.86
N SER A 49 8.84 22.94 -28.71
CA SER A 49 7.93 23.94 -29.24
C SER A 49 7.36 23.51 -30.59
N THR A 50 6.18 24.05 -30.92
CA THR A 50 5.54 23.79 -32.22
C THR A 50 6.46 24.17 -33.36
N GLY A 51 6.73 23.23 -34.30
CA GLY A 51 7.62 23.43 -35.43
C GLY A 51 9.09 23.06 -35.19
N SER A 52 9.44 22.63 -33.96
CA SER A 52 10.77 22.11 -33.69
C SER A 52 11.05 20.82 -34.48
N LYS A 53 12.27 20.67 -34.97
CA LYS A 53 12.69 19.42 -35.64
C LYS A 53 13.08 18.38 -34.59
N TYR A 54 12.55 17.15 -34.69
CA TYR A 54 12.83 16.06 -33.74
C TYR A 54 14.31 15.76 -33.54
N ARG A 55 15.16 15.98 -34.58
CA ARG A 55 16.61 15.82 -34.44
C ARG A 55 17.28 16.76 -33.43
N ASN A 56 16.58 17.80 -33.02
CA ASN A 56 17.09 18.76 -32.04
C ASN A 56 16.47 18.49 -30.63
N LEU A 57 15.77 17.36 -30.48
CA LEU A 57 15.27 16.95 -29.18
C LEU A 57 16.47 16.61 -28.28
N PRO A 58 16.61 17.21 -27.10
CA PRO A 58 17.72 16.92 -26.20
C PRO A 58 17.57 15.52 -25.59
N ASP A 59 18.70 14.91 -25.24
CA ASP A 59 18.69 13.66 -24.45
C ASP A 59 17.93 13.89 -23.14
N ASN A 60 17.09 12.93 -22.77
CA ASN A 60 16.23 13.02 -21.58
C ASN A 60 16.62 11.95 -20.55
N ILE A 61 17.35 12.38 -19.54
CA ILE A 61 17.91 11.53 -18.49
C ILE A 61 17.08 11.72 -17.21
N LEU A 62 16.39 10.68 -16.80
CA LEU A 62 15.62 10.65 -15.57
C LEU A 62 16.33 9.80 -14.51
N ILE A 63 16.65 10.41 -13.38
CA ILE A 63 17.36 9.77 -12.26
C ILE A 63 16.44 9.69 -11.05
N PHE A 64 16.16 8.49 -10.56
CA PHE A 64 15.52 8.26 -9.29
C PHE A 64 16.54 7.88 -8.22
N ILE A 65 16.62 8.65 -7.15
CA ILE A 65 17.40 8.31 -5.95
C ILE A 65 16.46 7.64 -4.97
N CYS A 66 16.58 6.31 -4.82
CA CYS A 66 15.69 5.49 -4.00
C CYS A 66 16.38 5.10 -2.69
N THR A 67 15.75 5.33 -1.54
CA THR A 67 16.24 4.86 -0.23
C THR A 67 15.93 3.37 0.02
N PHE A 68 15.44 2.67 -0.97
CA PHE A 68 15.08 1.26 -0.99
C PHE A 68 15.46 0.66 -2.35
N ASP A 69 15.48 -0.67 -2.45
CA ASP A 69 15.69 -1.35 -3.73
C ASP A 69 14.39 -1.37 -4.56
N PRO A 70 14.31 -0.61 -5.67
CA PRO A 70 13.08 -0.50 -6.46
C PRO A 70 12.72 -1.77 -7.24
N PHE A 71 13.69 -2.69 -7.47
CA PHE A 71 13.51 -3.90 -8.28
C PHE A 71 13.86 -5.19 -7.56
N LEU A 72 14.28 -5.11 -6.28
CA LEU A 72 14.58 -6.25 -5.39
C LEU A 72 15.68 -7.20 -5.90
N LEU A 73 16.63 -6.69 -6.70
CA LEU A 73 17.76 -7.46 -7.23
C LEU A 73 19.09 -7.15 -6.52
N GLY A 74 19.11 -6.25 -5.55
CA GLY A 74 20.28 -5.86 -4.78
C GLY A 74 21.30 -5.00 -5.51
N LEU A 75 21.05 -4.63 -6.77
CA LEU A 75 21.99 -3.83 -7.54
C LEU A 75 22.00 -2.37 -7.03
N PRO A 76 23.17 -1.72 -7.00
CA PRO A 76 23.27 -0.32 -6.58
C PRO A 76 22.71 0.65 -7.63
N ARG A 77 22.74 0.28 -8.91
CA ARG A 77 22.22 1.08 -10.02
C ARG A 77 21.48 0.21 -11.02
N TYR A 78 20.34 0.68 -11.47
CA TYR A 78 19.58 0.11 -12.58
C TYR A 78 19.48 1.16 -13.67
N THR A 79 19.94 0.85 -14.87
CA THR A 79 19.84 1.73 -16.03
C THR A 79 18.98 1.08 -17.08
N PHE A 80 17.95 1.79 -17.53
CA PHE A 80 17.02 1.32 -18.56
C PHE A 80 17.14 2.22 -19.80
N GLU A 81 17.25 1.57 -20.93
CA GLU A 81 17.18 2.14 -22.27
C GLU A 81 16.33 1.24 -23.17
N PHE A 82 15.89 1.74 -24.30
CA PHE A 82 15.17 0.93 -25.27
C PHE A 82 16.10 0.11 -26.12
N THR A 83 15.81 -1.19 -26.24
CA THR A 83 16.58 -2.15 -27.04
C THR A 83 15.65 -2.99 -27.90
N CYS A 84 16.15 -3.49 -29.04
CA CYS A 84 15.42 -4.36 -29.94
C CYS A 84 15.38 -5.79 -29.38
N LEU A 85 14.17 -6.34 -29.22
CA LEU A 85 13.96 -7.68 -28.69
C LEU A 85 14.47 -8.77 -29.65
N GLU A 86 14.28 -8.57 -30.94
CA GLU A 86 14.66 -9.51 -32.01
C GLU A 86 16.16 -9.75 -32.07
N THR A 87 16.95 -8.76 -31.66
CA THR A 87 18.41 -8.86 -31.58
C THR A 87 18.90 -9.31 -30.21
N ARG A 88 18.02 -9.81 -29.34
CA ARG A 88 18.34 -10.16 -27.94
C ARG A 88 19.01 -9.00 -27.18
N HIS A 89 18.46 -7.81 -27.37
CA HIS A 89 18.93 -6.55 -26.74
C HIS A 89 20.30 -6.04 -27.17
N GLN A 90 20.89 -6.54 -28.25
CA GLN A 90 22.18 -6.06 -28.76
C GLN A 90 22.07 -4.71 -29.48
N LEU A 91 20.95 -4.46 -30.20
CA LEU A 91 20.69 -3.19 -30.86
C LEU A 91 19.97 -2.23 -29.91
N ARG A 92 20.54 -1.06 -29.66
CA ARG A 92 19.94 0.02 -28.88
C ARG A 92 19.18 0.97 -29.80
N LEU A 93 18.09 1.55 -29.31
CA LEU A 93 17.30 2.52 -30.08
C LEU A 93 18.04 3.87 -30.24
N GLU A 94 18.90 4.22 -29.28
CA GLU A 94 19.72 5.45 -29.29
C GLU A 94 18.86 6.73 -29.38
N ASP A 95 17.67 6.72 -28.76
CA ASP A 95 16.73 7.84 -28.75
C ASP A 95 17.10 8.92 -27.70
N GLY A 96 18.20 8.77 -26.97
CA GLY A 96 18.63 9.66 -25.90
C GLY A 96 17.81 9.55 -24.59
N ALA A 97 16.85 8.63 -24.52
CA ALA A 97 16.00 8.44 -23.35
C ALA A 97 16.61 7.44 -22.36
N LEU A 98 17.08 7.92 -21.20
CA LEU A 98 17.64 7.09 -20.14
C LEU A 98 16.84 7.21 -18.85
N ARG A 99 16.61 6.07 -18.17
CA ARG A 99 16.04 6.01 -16.83
C ARG A 99 17.00 5.30 -15.89
N ILE A 100 17.45 6.03 -14.89
CA ILE A 100 18.45 5.54 -13.93
C ILE A 100 17.81 5.50 -12.56
N PHE A 101 17.87 4.34 -11.90
CA PHE A 101 17.43 4.18 -10.53
C PHE A 101 18.63 3.86 -9.67
N LEU A 102 18.93 4.74 -8.72
CA LEU A 102 20.01 4.60 -7.76
C LEU A 102 19.42 4.00 -6.48
N ASN A 103 19.81 2.76 -6.17
CA ASN A 103 19.41 2.07 -4.95
C ASN A 103 20.39 2.41 -3.84
N THR A 104 20.11 3.43 -3.04
CA THR A 104 21.01 3.85 -1.96
C THR A 104 21.01 2.92 -0.75
N SER A 105 20.14 1.88 -0.72
CA SER A 105 20.17 0.82 0.30
C SER A 105 21.07 -0.36 -0.07
N ALA A 106 21.68 -0.36 -1.28
CA ALA A 106 22.56 -1.43 -1.72
C ALA A 106 23.82 -1.52 -0.85
N LYS A 107 24.23 -2.75 -0.53
CA LYS A 107 25.42 -3.04 0.29
C LYS A 107 26.69 -3.17 -0.55
N ALA A 108 26.56 -3.69 -1.78
CA ALA A 108 27.69 -3.88 -2.70
C ALA A 108 27.76 -2.70 -3.67
N LEU A 109 28.79 -1.85 -3.55
CA LEU A 109 28.97 -0.64 -4.33
C LEU A 109 30.16 -0.72 -5.30
N LEU A 110 30.82 -1.87 -5.41
CA LEU A 110 32.09 -2.04 -6.16
C LEU A 110 31.97 -1.69 -7.64
N ASP A 111 30.78 -1.84 -8.23
CA ASP A 111 30.52 -1.52 -9.64
C ASP A 111 30.27 -0.03 -9.90
N LEU A 112 30.30 0.80 -8.86
CA LEU A 112 30.12 2.24 -8.96
C LEU A 112 31.49 2.93 -8.95
N ASP A 113 31.58 4.08 -9.63
CA ASP A 113 32.75 4.93 -9.50
C ASP A 113 32.90 5.52 -8.09
N GLN A 114 34.12 5.91 -7.71
CA GLN A 114 34.42 6.39 -6.35
C GLN A 114 33.57 7.60 -5.91
N LYS A 115 33.23 8.50 -6.84
CA LYS A 115 32.40 9.67 -6.51
C LYS A 115 30.97 9.27 -6.16
N LEU A 116 30.43 8.32 -6.90
CA LEU A 116 29.09 7.80 -6.66
C LEU A 116 29.05 6.95 -5.37
N GLN A 117 30.11 6.14 -5.12
CA GLN A 117 30.24 5.43 -3.83
C GLN A 117 30.26 6.40 -2.65
N ALA A 118 31.05 7.47 -2.71
CA ALA A 118 31.10 8.49 -1.66
C ALA A 118 29.74 9.22 -1.48
N PHE A 119 28.98 9.39 -2.57
CA PHE A 119 27.63 9.93 -2.50
C PHE A 119 26.65 8.98 -1.81
N TYR A 120 26.75 7.66 -2.05
CA TYR A 120 25.97 6.65 -1.36
C TYR A 120 26.26 6.62 0.14
N HIS A 121 27.52 6.59 0.53
CA HIS A 121 27.93 6.67 1.95
C HIS A 121 27.42 7.95 2.60
N TYR A 122 27.48 9.07 1.90
CA TYR A 122 26.92 10.32 2.42
C TYR A 122 25.41 10.24 2.67
N LEU A 123 24.65 9.60 1.77
CA LEU A 123 23.20 9.44 1.95
C LEU A 123 22.83 8.43 3.05
N GLN A 124 23.64 7.40 3.26
CA GLN A 124 23.42 6.37 4.28
C GLN A 124 23.87 6.80 5.67
N GLU A 125 25.05 7.41 5.77
CA GLU A 125 25.75 7.66 7.04
C GLU A 125 25.83 9.15 7.40
N GLY A 126 25.62 10.04 6.46
CA GLY A 126 25.70 11.48 6.63
C GLY A 126 27.14 12.04 6.60
N THR A 127 28.15 11.18 6.35
CA THR A 127 29.57 11.57 6.35
C THR A 127 30.01 12.08 4.96
N ALA A 128 30.40 13.36 4.89
CA ALA A 128 30.81 14.02 3.64
C ALA A 128 32.31 13.90 3.40
N GLU A 129 32.74 12.99 2.54
CA GLU A 129 34.15 12.72 2.26
C GLU A 129 34.65 13.31 0.95
N SER A 130 33.85 13.24 -0.12
CA SER A 130 34.20 13.78 -1.43
C SER A 130 33.93 15.29 -1.54
N THR A 131 34.54 15.94 -2.53
CA THR A 131 34.27 17.35 -2.83
C THR A 131 32.79 17.62 -3.03
N LEU A 132 32.12 16.79 -3.84
CA LEU A 132 30.68 16.89 -4.09
C LEU A 132 29.86 16.79 -2.79
N THR A 133 30.13 15.78 -1.96
CA THR A 133 29.36 15.58 -0.72
C THR A 133 29.63 16.68 0.31
N LYS A 134 30.85 17.23 0.35
CA LYS A 134 31.19 18.41 1.18
C LYS A 134 30.43 19.65 0.73
N GLU A 135 30.34 19.89 -0.57
CA GLU A 135 29.56 21.01 -1.12
C GLU A 135 28.08 20.86 -0.81
N ILE A 136 27.50 19.67 -1.02
CA ILE A 136 26.10 19.36 -0.67
C ILE A 136 25.87 19.59 0.83
N SER A 137 26.72 19.04 1.69
CA SER A 137 26.62 19.18 3.14
C SER A 137 26.71 20.65 3.57
N SER A 138 27.60 21.42 2.97
CA SER A 138 27.72 22.86 3.22
C SER A 138 26.44 23.63 2.86
N LYS A 139 25.88 23.36 1.66
CA LYS A 139 24.62 23.98 1.22
C LYS A 139 23.45 23.58 2.12
N ILE A 140 23.36 22.31 2.52
CA ILE A 140 22.33 21.84 3.48
C ILE A 140 22.47 22.58 4.82
N ARG A 141 23.70 22.75 5.33
CA ARG A 141 23.95 23.49 6.57
C ARG A 141 23.49 24.95 6.45
N THR A 142 23.79 25.60 5.34
CA THR A 142 23.35 26.98 5.07
C THR A 142 21.82 27.07 5.04
N LEU A 143 21.14 26.12 4.37
CA LEU A 143 19.68 26.07 4.33
C LEU A 143 19.07 25.79 5.71
N LYS A 144 19.65 24.88 6.49
CA LYS A 144 19.20 24.59 7.87
C LYS A 144 19.34 25.79 8.82
N ASN A 145 20.35 26.63 8.58
CA ASN A 145 20.58 27.85 9.35
C ASN A 145 19.72 29.03 8.87
N ASN A 146 19.13 28.93 7.68
CA ASN A 146 18.20 29.94 7.17
C ASN A 146 16.85 29.80 7.86
N SER A 147 16.48 30.82 8.66
CA SER A 147 15.23 30.81 9.46
C SER A 147 13.97 30.70 8.59
N LEU A 148 13.96 31.27 7.40
CA LEU A 148 12.83 31.21 6.46
C LEU A 148 12.70 29.81 5.85
N ALA A 149 13.79 29.22 5.35
CA ALA A 149 13.81 27.87 4.81
C ALA A 149 13.43 26.84 5.89
N ARG A 150 13.95 26.98 7.11
CA ARG A 150 13.60 26.13 8.24
C ARG A 150 12.10 26.23 8.59
N ARG A 151 11.54 27.43 8.60
CA ARG A 151 10.10 27.65 8.86
C ARG A 151 9.24 27.00 7.77
N HIS A 152 9.60 27.17 6.50
CA HIS A 152 8.88 26.54 5.38
C HIS A 152 8.93 25.02 5.47
N TYR A 153 10.10 24.44 5.77
CA TYR A 153 10.24 22.99 5.94
C TYR A 153 9.41 22.46 7.11
N MET A 154 9.47 23.13 8.26
CA MET A 154 8.65 22.74 9.43
C MET A 154 7.16 22.84 9.15
N THR A 155 6.70 23.90 8.48
CA THR A 155 5.29 24.07 8.12
C THR A 155 4.84 22.99 7.13
N LEU A 156 5.67 22.66 6.14
CA LEU A 156 5.37 21.58 5.18
C LEU A 156 5.34 20.21 5.87
N SER A 157 6.31 19.96 6.75
CA SER A 157 6.40 18.69 7.52
C SER A 157 5.19 18.51 8.44
N LEU A 158 4.75 19.55 9.12
CA LEU A 158 3.54 19.53 9.95
C LEU A 158 2.30 19.27 9.10
N LYS A 159 2.11 20.01 8.00
CA LYS A 159 0.97 19.77 7.09
C LYS A 159 0.95 18.35 6.51
N MET A 160 2.11 17.78 6.19
CA MET A 160 2.19 16.39 5.73
C MET A 160 1.90 15.37 6.84
N ALA A 161 2.24 15.70 8.08
CA ALA A 161 1.89 14.87 9.24
C ALA A 161 0.38 14.91 9.51
N ASP A 162 -0.23 16.10 9.47
CA ASP A 162 -1.67 16.27 9.63
C ASP A 162 -2.45 15.51 8.55
N ILE A 163 -2.09 15.69 7.26
CA ILE A 163 -2.73 14.96 6.15
C ILE A 163 -2.60 13.44 6.31
N ARG A 164 -1.47 12.95 6.82
CA ARG A 164 -1.29 11.51 7.06
C ARG A 164 -2.12 11.02 8.24
N TYR A 165 -2.21 11.83 9.28
CA TYR A 165 -3.03 11.52 10.44
C TYR A 165 -4.51 11.47 10.07
N ASP A 166 -5.01 12.51 9.40
CA ASP A 166 -6.39 12.60 8.94
C ASP A 166 -6.76 11.42 8.02
N ALA A 167 -5.90 11.10 7.04
CA ALA A 167 -6.12 9.98 6.13
C ALA A 167 -6.07 8.61 6.83
N PHE A 168 -5.25 8.49 7.89
CA PHE A 168 -5.21 7.27 8.70
C PHE A 168 -6.47 7.12 9.54
N GLU A 169 -6.92 8.20 10.19
CA GLU A 169 -8.10 8.24 11.04
C GLU A 169 -9.37 7.97 10.21
N GLU A 170 -9.50 8.65 9.06
CA GLU A 170 -10.61 8.45 8.13
C GLU A 170 -10.65 7.00 7.58
N GLY A 171 -9.50 6.46 7.17
CA GLY A 171 -9.40 5.08 6.71
C GLY A 171 -9.65 4.04 7.81
N PHE A 172 -9.25 4.34 9.03
CA PHE A 172 -9.50 3.47 10.19
C PHE A 172 -10.99 3.45 10.56
N GLU A 173 -11.62 4.63 10.63
CA GLU A 173 -13.07 4.72 10.93
C GLU A 173 -13.90 4.04 9.85
N GLN A 174 -13.60 4.31 8.58
CA GLN A 174 -14.30 3.68 7.46
C GLN A 174 -14.13 2.16 7.46
N GLY A 175 -12.91 1.67 7.67
CA GLY A 175 -12.63 0.24 7.75
C GLY A 175 -13.31 -0.44 8.94
N ARG A 176 -13.45 0.26 10.07
CA ARG A 176 -14.20 -0.21 11.25
C ARG A 176 -15.68 -0.28 10.96
N GLU A 177 -16.25 0.75 10.36
CA GLU A 177 -17.69 0.84 10.06
C GLU A 177 -18.08 -0.19 9.00
N ASP A 178 -17.35 -0.28 7.89
CA ASP A 178 -17.58 -1.28 6.84
C ASP A 178 -17.45 -2.70 7.39
N GLY A 179 -16.42 -2.95 8.20
CA GLY A 179 -16.20 -4.24 8.82
C GLY A 179 -17.29 -4.64 9.82
N PHE A 180 -17.82 -3.67 10.57
CA PHE A 180 -18.94 -3.89 11.47
C PHE A 180 -20.24 -4.17 10.70
N GLN A 181 -20.54 -3.36 9.67
CA GLN A 181 -21.72 -3.55 8.84
C GLN A 181 -21.74 -4.92 8.14
N VAL A 182 -20.63 -5.28 7.49
CA VAL A 182 -20.52 -6.57 6.80
C VAL A 182 -20.61 -7.73 7.79
N GLY A 183 -19.88 -7.66 8.90
CA GLY A 183 -19.89 -8.71 9.93
C GLY A 183 -21.26 -8.87 10.59
N PHE A 184 -21.95 -7.76 10.83
CA PHE A 184 -23.30 -7.78 11.40
C PHE A 184 -24.34 -8.33 10.42
N GLN A 185 -24.33 -7.87 9.17
CA GLN A 185 -25.25 -8.35 8.13
C GLN A 185 -25.08 -9.85 7.87
N ASP A 186 -23.83 -10.29 7.71
CA ASP A 186 -23.50 -11.70 7.50
C ASP A 186 -23.91 -12.57 8.71
N GLY A 187 -23.63 -12.06 9.92
CA GLY A 187 -24.00 -12.75 11.16
C GLY A 187 -25.50 -12.92 11.31
N VAL A 188 -26.26 -11.83 11.10
CA VAL A 188 -27.73 -11.85 11.18
C VAL A 188 -28.34 -12.71 10.08
N ALA A 189 -27.87 -12.58 8.82
CA ALA A 189 -28.38 -13.37 7.70
C ALA A 189 -28.20 -14.88 7.92
N LYS A 190 -26.98 -15.29 8.28
CA LYS A 190 -26.68 -16.71 8.60
C LYS A 190 -27.44 -17.20 9.84
N GLY A 191 -27.60 -16.32 10.83
CA GLY A 191 -28.35 -16.62 12.05
C GLY A 191 -29.83 -16.87 11.79
N ILE A 192 -30.46 -16.01 10.99
CA ILE A 192 -31.86 -16.16 10.60
C ILE A 192 -32.06 -17.43 9.77
N GLU A 193 -31.21 -17.68 8.76
CA GLU A 193 -31.29 -18.86 7.90
C GLU A 193 -31.21 -20.15 8.71
N GLN A 194 -30.17 -20.29 9.55
CA GLN A 194 -30.01 -21.47 10.41
C GLN A 194 -31.11 -21.62 11.44
N GLY A 195 -31.58 -20.48 11.98
CA GLY A 195 -32.65 -20.46 12.95
C GLY A 195 -33.99 -20.91 12.38
N ILE A 196 -34.30 -20.44 11.18
CA ILE A 196 -35.52 -20.86 10.47
C ILE A 196 -35.49 -22.35 10.15
N GLU A 197 -34.39 -22.85 9.61
CA GLU A 197 -34.23 -24.25 9.25
C GLU A 197 -34.38 -25.19 10.46
N GLN A 198 -33.62 -24.92 11.52
CA GLN A 198 -33.73 -25.71 12.76
C GLN A 198 -35.09 -25.60 13.44
N GLY A 199 -35.69 -24.40 13.42
CA GLY A 199 -36.99 -24.16 13.99
C GLY A 199 -38.12 -24.88 13.28
N ILE A 200 -38.07 -24.88 11.93
CA ILE A 200 -39.03 -25.61 11.11
C ILE A 200 -38.90 -27.12 11.34
N GLU A 201 -37.70 -27.65 11.30
CA GLU A 201 -37.43 -29.09 11.48
C GLU A 201 -37.92 -29.57 12.85
N GLN A 202 -37.51 -28.87 13.93
CA GLN A 202 -37.95 -29.22 15.29
C GLN A 202 -39.46 -29.00 15.51
N GLY A 203 -40.01 -27.93 14.93
CA GLY A 203 -41.43 -27.62 15.05
C GLY A 203 -42.33 -28.63 14.34
N ILE A 204 -41.90 -29.07 13.13
CA ILE A 204 -42.62 -30.12 12.38
C ILE A 204 -42.52 -31.45 13.11
N GLU A 205 -41.33 -31.87 13.57
CA GLU A 205 -41.13 -33.13 14.28
C GLU A 205 -42.03 -33.21 15.56
N GLN A 206 -41.94 -32.14 16.40
CA GLN A 206 -42.76 -32.08 17.63
C GLN A 206 -44.25 -31.97 17.34
N GLY A 207 -44.66 -31.23 16.30
CA GLY A 207 -46.04 -31.06 15.90
C GLY A 207 -46.69 -32.34 15.39
N ILE A 208 -45.94 -33.12 14.61
CA ILE A 208 -46.39 -34.43 14.11
C ILE A 208 -46.53 -35.42 15.26
N GLU A 209 -45.55 -35.49 16.17
CA GLU A 209 -45.52 -36.45 17.28
C GLU A 209 -46.65 -36.19 18.27
N GLN A 210 -46.87 -34.92 18.66
CA GLN A 210 -47.93 -34.52 19.59
C GLN A 210 -49.34 -34.45 18.94
N GLY A 211 -49.37 -34.23 17.62
CA GLY A 211 -50.63 -34.03 16.90
C GLY A 211 -51.39 -35.30 16.57
N ILE A 212 -50.75 -36.48 16.68
CA ILE A 212 -51.38 -37.77 16.37
C ILE A 212 -52.57 -38.06 17.31
N GLU A 213 -52.56 -37.60 18.55
CA GLU A 213 -53.61 -37.88 19.53
C GLU A 213 -54.57 -36.72 19.77
N GLN A 214 -54.23 -35.45 19.58
CA GLN A 214 -55.04 -34.31 20.06
C GLN A 214 -55.37 -33.23 19.00
N GLY A 215 -55.25 -33.53 17.74
CA GLY A 215 -55.58 -32.58 16.67
C GLY A 215 -54.34 -31.95 16.03
N ILE A 216 -54.05 -32.43 14.85
CA ILE A 216 -52.88 -32.08 14.02
C ILE A 216 -52.75 -30.56 13.82
N GLU A 217 -53.85 -29.85 13.73
CA GLU A 217 -53.85 -28.43 13.43
C GLU A 217 -53.23 -27.55 14.56
N GLN A 218 -53.61 -27.79 15.81
CA GLN A 218 -53.08 -27.05 16.98
C GLN A 218 -51.63 -27.43 17.31
N GLY A 219 -51.29 -28.70 17.13
CA GLY A 219 -49.92 -29.17 17.34
C GLY A 219 -48.93 -28.63 16.32
N ILE A 220 -49.34 -28.57 15.05
CA ILE A 220 -48.51 -28.01 13.98
C ILE A 220 -48.32 -26.49 14.15
N GLU A 221 -49.39 -25.74 14.43
CA GLU A 221 -49.34 -24.30 14.61
C GLU A 221 -48.43 -23.92 15.79
N GLN A 222 -48.60 -24.56 16.95
CA GLN A 222 -47.75 -24.34 18.12
C GLN A 222 -46.31 -24.79 17.92
N GLY A 223 -46.12 -25.92 17.23
CA GLY A 223 -44.78 -26.41 16.90
C GLY A 223 -44.00 -25.51 15.96
N ILE A 224 -44.67 -24.99 14.94
CA ILE A 224 -44.06 -24.04 13.98
C ILE A 224 -43.71 -22.73 14.69
N GLU A 225 -44.61 -22.15 15.49
CA GLU A 225 -44.35 -20.90 16.21
C GLU A 225 -43.20 -21.01 17.20
N GLN A 226 -43.19 -22.08 18.03
CA GLN A 226 -42.10 -22.32 18.97
C GLN A 226 -40.77 -22.61 18.28
N GLY A 227 -40.83 -23.32 17.16
CA GLY A 227 -39.67 -23.66 16.35
C GLY A 227 -39.01 -22.44 15.74
N ILE A 228 -39.80 -21.56 15.13
CA ILE A 228 -39.29 -20.32 14.54
C ILE A 228 -38.61 -19.42 15.60
N LYS A 229 -39.27 -19.24 16.76
CA LYS A 229 -38.70 -18.42 17.84
C LYS A 229 -37.37 -18.95 18.35
N ARG A 230 -37.29 -20.25 18.69
CA ARG A 230 -36.03 -20.88 19.12
C ARG A 230 -34.95 -20.87 18.03
N GLY A 231 -35.40 -21.02 16.79
CA GLY A 231 -34.49 -20.98 15.64
C GLY A 231 -33.91 -19.60 15.41
N ILE A 232 -34.73 -18.55 15.51
CA ILE A 232 -34.26 -17.17 15.40
C ILE A 232 -33.32 -16.82 16.55
N GLU A 233 -33.70 -17.16 17.81
CA GLU A 233 -32.84 -16.90 18.98
C GLU A 233 -31.47 -17.58 18.85
N LYS A 234 -31.46 -18.88 18.58
CA LYS A 234 -30.26 -19.67 18.39
C LYS A 234 -29.47 -19.21 17.17
N GLY A 235 -30.17 -18.89 16.12
CA GLY A 235 -29.55 -18.45 14.88
C GLY A 235 -28.90 -17.06 15.01
N ILE A 236 -29.55 -16.14 15.70
CA ILE A 236 -28.99 -14.83 16.02
C ILE A 236 -27.76 -14.98 16.92
N GLU A 237 -27.85 -15.77 17.98
CA GLU A 237 -26.73 -16.01 18.91
C GLU A 237 -25.50 -16.59 18.16
N GLN A 238 -25.69 -17.69 17.43
CA GLN A 238 -24.61 -18.31 16.66
C GLN A 238 -24.08 -17.42 15.55
N GLY A 239 -24.96 -16.64 14.92
CA GLY A 239 -24.56 -15.71 13.87
C GLY A 239 -23.70 -14.58 14.40
N ILE A 240 -24.05 -14.02 15.54
CA ILE A 240 -23.25 -12.97 16.20
C ILE A 240 -21.88 -13.52 16.62
N GLU A 241 -21.85 -14.70 17.24
CA GLU A 241 -20.61 -15.32 17.70
C GLU A 241 -19.64 -15.62 16.53
N ARG A 242 -20.16 -16.23 15.45
CA ARG A 242 -19.36 -16.51 14.24
C ARG A 242 -18.88 -15.24 13.55
N GLY A 243 -19.74 -14.22 13.44
CA GLY A 243 -19.35 -12.95 12.84
C GLY A 243 -18.25 -12.23 13.64
N ALA A 244 -18.36 -12.23 14.96
CA ALA A 244 -17.34 -11.68 15.84
C ALA A 244 -15.99 -12.42 15.72
N TYR A 245 -16.02 -13.75 15.69
CA TYR A 245 -14.82 -14.57 15.54
C TYR A 245 -14.13 -14.37 14.18
N GLN A 246 -14.90 -14.34 13.09
CA GLN A 246 -14.33 -14.07 11.76
C GLN A 246 -13.66 -12.70 11.70
N LYS A 247 -14.31 -11.69 12.29
CA LYS A 247 -13.72 -10.34 12.36
C LYS A 247 -12.43 -10.30 13.17
N ALA A 248 -12.37 -11.01 14.27
CA ALA A 248 -11.15 -11.15 15.06
C ALA A 248 -10.02 -11.80 14.25
N LEU A 249 -10.34 -12.82 13.45
CA LEU A 249 -9.36 -13.48 12.56
C LEU A 249 -8.83 -12.54 11.45
N GLU A 250 -9.73 -11.78 10.79
CA GLU A 250 -9.32 -10.79 9.77
C GLU A 250 -8.43 -9.71 10.38
N THR A 251 -8.81 -9.22 11.58
CA THR A 251 -8.03 -8.24 12.31
C THR A 251 -6.65 -8.80 12.69
N ALA A 252 -6.61 -10.04 13.22
CA ALA A 252 -5.36 -10.72 13.55
C ALA A 252 -4.44 -10.86 12.32
N LYS A 253 -4.98 -11.28 11.18
CA LYS A 253 -4.23 -11.36 9.91
C LYS A 253 -3.65 -10.02 9.49
N SER A 254 -4.46 -8.97 9.52
CA SER A 254 -4.02 -7.62 9.17
C SER A 254 -2.91 -7.12 10.12
N MET A 255 -3.07 -7.36 11.42
CA MET A 255 -2.07 -6.98 12.42
C MET A 255 -0.75 -7.74 12.24
N LEU A 256 -0.81 -9.05 11.99
CA LEU A 256 0.38 -9.88 11.73
C LEU A 256 1.09 -9.45 10.44
N HIS A 257 0.34 -9.16 9.38
CA HIS A 257 0.88 -8.66 8.12
C HIS A 257 1.62 -7.31 8.28
N ASN A 258 1.17 -6.49 9.21
CA ASN A 258 1.81 -5.22 9.57
C ASN A 258 2.95 -5.36 10.61
N GLY A 259 3.39 -6.57 10.88
CA GLY A 259 4.55 -6.85 11.74
C GLY A 259 4.29 -6.70 13.25
N ILE A 260 3.03 -6.71 13.68
CA ILE A 260 2.68 -6.64 15.10
C ILE A 260 2.99 -7.99 15.77
N SER A 261 3.53 -7.94 16.97
CA SER A 261 3.91 -9.15 17.71
C SER A 261 2.70 -10.03 18.04
N ILE A 262 2.90 -11.36 18.00
CA ILE A 262 1.87 -12.37 18.28
C ILE A 262 1.18 -12.12 19.63
N SER A 263 1.93 -11.77 20.68
CA SER A 263 1.38 -11.49 22.00
C SER A 263 0.37 -10.32 21.98
N LEU A 264 0.72 -9.25 21.30
CA LEU A 264 -0.14 -8.08 21.19
C LEU A 264 -1.38 -8.36 20.32
N VAL A 265 -1.23 -9.19 19.27
CA VAL A 265 -2.38 -9.63 18.46
C VAL A 265 -3.35 -10.46 19.28
N VAL A 266 -2.87 -11.39 20.11
CA VAL A 266 -3.69 -12.16 21.05
C VAL A 266 -4.43 -11.24 22.02
N ASP A 267 -3.72 -10.27 22.61
CA ASP A 267 -4.31 -9.31 23.54
C ASP A 267 -5.41 -8.45 22.91
N CYS A 268 -5.20 -8.01 21.67
CA CYS A 268 -6.13 -7.15 20.95
C CYS A 268 -7.36 -7.91 20.42
N THR A 269 -7.14 -9.12 19.86
CA THR A 269 -8.20 -9.89 19.19
C THR A 269 -8.89 -10.88 20.11
N LYS A 270 -8.31 -11.19 21.27
CA LYS A 270 -8.76 -12.23 22.22
C LYS A 270 -8.85 -13.63 21.62
N LEU A 271 -8.19 -13.86 20.49
CA LEU A 271 -8.09 -15.18 19.91
C LEU A 271 -7.10 -16.05 20.70
N PRO A 272 -7.32 -17.38 20.74
CA PRO A 272 -6.36 -18.31 21.34
C PRO A 272 -4.97 -18.17 20.71
N LEU A 273 -3.94 -18.26 21.56
CA LEU A 273 -2.55 -18.14 21.11
C LEU A 273 -2.23 -19.08 19.94
N GLU A 274 -2.67 -20.34 20.03
CA GLU A 274 -2.47 -21.35 18.98
C GLU A 274 -3.03 -20.91 17.62
N THR A 275 -4.20 -20.26 17.63
CA THR A 275 -4.86 -19.75 16.41
C THR A 275 -4.03 -18.62 15.78
N VAL A 276 -3.51 -17.71 16.60
CA VAL A 276 -2.69 -16.59 16.12
C VAL A 276 -1.33 -17.08 15.64
N GLU A 277 -0.74 -18.10 16.28
CA GLU A 277 0.51 -18.74 15.82
C GLU A 277 0.34 -19.47 14.49
N GLN A 278 -0.79 -20.15 14.30
CA GLN A 278 -1.11 -20.80 13.02
C GLN A 278 -1.30 -19.78 11.90
N LEU A 279 -1.98 -18.67 12.18
CA LEU A 279 -2.12 -17.57 11.22
C LEU A 279 -0.76 -16.94 10.85
N ALA A 280 0.11 -16.76 11.83
CA ALA A 280 1.45 -16.23 11.61
C ALA A 280 2.36 -17.16 10.78
N LYS A 281 2.15 -18.48 10.84
CA LYS A 281 2.88 -19.47 10.01
C LYS A 281 2.35 -19.55 8.58
N SER A 282 1.12 -19.09 8.36
CA SER A 282 0.45 -19.12 7.04
C SER A 282 0.58 -17.83 6.23
N LEU A 283 1.17 -16.80 6.81
CA LEU A 283 1.47 -15.50 6.20
C LEU A 283 2.92 -15.40 5.77
#